data_e319a26b47147d686348283487d58b94
#
_entry.id   e319a26b47147d686348283487d58b94
#
_cell.length_a   1.000
_cell.length_b   1.000
_cell.length_c   1.000
_cell.angle_alpha   90.00
_cell.angle_beta   90.00
_cell.angle_gamma   90.00
#
_symmetry.space_group_name_H-M   'P 1'
#
loop_
_entity.id
_entity.type
_entity.pdbx_description
1 polymer ?
#
loop_
_entity_poly.entity_id
_entity_poly.type
_entity_poly.pdbx_seq_one_letter_code
_entity_poly.pdbx_strand_id
1 'polypeptide(L)'
;GLPRFALVGRPNVGKSSMINAFLGHDRHIVTDIAGTTRDSNNTRFNAFNMDFILVDTAGLRKKSKVSENIEFYSVMRSIRAIEECDVAALIIDATQGFEAQDMNILRLIERNKKGLVLIVNKWDLIDKDSNTHLQFERMIREKTAPFTDYPIIFTSAINRQRTFRVLEAMHQVYENRERRIPVRELNDTLLEIIQAQP
;
A
#
# COMPACT_ATOMS: atom_id res chain seq x y z
N GLY A 1 5.83 -17.92 -0.16
CA GLY A 1 4.51 -17.59 0.37
C GLY A 1 3.78 -16.58 -0.52
N LEU A 2 2.52 -16.33 -0.21
CA LEU A 2 1.72 -15.36 -0.93
C LEU A 2 2.19 -13.93 -0.63
N PRO A 3 2.07 -13.00 -1.59
CA PRO A 3 2.32 -11.59 -1.33
C PRO A 3 1.41 -11.06 -0.22
N ARG A 4 1.94 -10.22 0.66
CA ARG A 4 1.21 -9.58 1.75
C ARG A 4 1.11 -8.09 1.46
N PHE A 5 -0.10 -7.58 1.34
CA PHE A 5 -0.38 -6.20 1.02
C PHE A 5 -1.06 -5.50 2.18
N ALA A 6 -0.75 -4.22 2.37
CA ALA A 6 -1.40 -3.37 3.35
C ALA A 6 -2.01 -2.13 2.68
N LEU A 7 -3.17 -1.69 3.17
CA LEU A 7 -3.74 -0.39 2.83
C LEU A 7 -3.54 0.54 4.02
N VAL A 8 -2.83 1.61 3.83
CA VAL A 8 -2.53 2.59 4.89
C VAL A 8 -2.86 4.01 4.41
N GLY A 9 -3.01 4.91 5.35
CA GLY A 9 -3.35 6.30 5.09
C GLY A 9 -4.08 6.91 6.27
N ARG A 10 -4.28 8.22 6.22
CA ARG A 10 -5.03 8.95 7.22
C ARG A 10 -6.49 8.50 7.28
N PRO A 11 -7.22 8.80 8.38
CA PRO A 11 -8.66 8.54 8.42
C PRO A 11 -9.39 9.21 7.25
N ASN A 12 -10.44 8.56 6.74
CA ASN A 12 -11.34 9.07 5.71
C ASN A 12 -10.73 9.27 4.31
N VAL A 13 -9.56 8.72 4.03
CA VAL A 13 -8.96 8.79 2.67
C VAL A 13 -9.60 7.82 1.68
N GLY A 14 -10.34 6.81 2.14
CA GLY A 14 -11.02 5.84 1.29
C GLY A 14 -10.54 4.40 1.42
N LYS A 15 -9.82 4.04 2.49
CA LYS A 15 -9.34 2.67 2.72
C LYS A 15 -10.46 1.63 2.75
N SER A 16 -11.52 1.92 3.50
CA SER A 16 -12.67 1.02 3.63
C SER A 16 -13.42 0.84 2.31
N SER A 17 -13.56 1.90 1.54
CA SER A 17 -14.18 1.84 0.21
C SER A 17 -13.37 0.97 -0.74
N MET A 18 -12.04 1.03 -0.66
CA MET A 18 -11.16 0.20 -1.49
C MET A 18 -11.28 -1.28 -1.13
N ILE A 19 -11.31 -1.60 0.16
CA ILE A 19 -11.54 -2.98 0.61
C ILE A 19 -12.89 -3.49 0.15
N ASN A 20 -13.94 -2.69 0.27
CA ASN A 20 -15.25 -3.07 -0.21
C ASN A 20 -15.27 -3.30 -1.72
N ALA A 21 -14.51 -2.53 -2.48
CA ALA A 21 -14.35 -2.76 -3.91
C ALA A 21 -13.65 -4.10 -4.19
N PHE A 22 -12.59 -4.42 -3.46
CA PHE A 22 -11.92 -5.73 -3.57
C PHE A 22 -12.90 -6.87 -3.28
N LEU A 23 -13.68 -6.76 -2.20
CA LEU A 23 -14.68 -7.75 -1.81
C LEU A 23 -15.80 -7.89 -2.85
N GLY A 24 -16.23 -6.78 -3.44
CA GLY A 24 -17.31 -6.77 -4.43
C GLY A 24 -16.93 -7.42 -5.76
N HIS A 25 -15.65 -7.48 -6.09
CA HIS A 25 -15.13 -8.09 -7.32
C HIS A 25 -14.59 -9.49 -7.09
N ASP A 26 -14.40 -9.89 -5.86
CA ASP A 26 -13.90 -11.21 -5.51
C ASP A 26 -15.06 -12.16 -5.26
N ARG A 27 -15.23 -13.14 -6.16
CA ARG A 27 -16.22 -14.21 -6.02
C ARG A 27 -15.72 -15.37 -5.17
N HIS A 28 -14.44 -15.38 -4.82
CA HIS A 28 -13.78 -16.46 -4.12
C HIS A 28 -12.94 -15.91 -2.96
N ILE A 29 -13.62 -15.35 -1.94
CA ILE A 29 -12.95 -15.07 -0.68
C ILE A 29 -12.60 -16.41 -0.06
N VAL A 30 -11.32 -16.73 -0.10
CA VAL A 30 -10.83 -17.85 0.68
C VAL A 30 -10.75 -17.36 2.12
N THR A 31 -11.64 -17.88 2.94
CA THR A 31 -11.78 -17.69 4.39
C THR A 31 -10.63 -17.00 5.13
N ASP A 32 -10.99 -16.22 6.15
CA ASP A 32 -10.03 -15.72 7.14
C ASP A 32 -9.05 -16.83 7.51
N ILE A 33 -7.76 -16.54 7.44
CA ILE A 33 -6.74 -17.56 7.71
C ILE A 33 -6.86 -17.95 9.18
N ALA A 34 -7.38 -19.15 9.40
CA ALA A 34 -7.48 -19.72 10.75
C ALA A 34 -6.12 -20.27 11.16
N GLY A 35 -5.66 -19.99 12.36
CA GLY A 35 -4.52 -20.70 12.93
C GLY A 35 -3.66 -19.99 13.93
N THR A 36 -3.43 -18.67 13.83
CA THR A 36 -2.69 -17.92 14.83
C THR A 36 -3.35 -16.57 15.09
N THR A 37 -3.18 -16.04 16.30
CA THR A 37 -3.69 -14.71 16.66
C THR A 37 -3.19 -13.59 15.76
N ARG A 38 -2.08 -13.79 15.05
CA ARG A 38 -1.54 -12.86 14.04
C ARG A 38 -2.33 -12.88 12.74
N ASP A 39 -2.83 -14.04 12.32
CA ASP A 39 -3.45 -14.25 11.02
C ASP A 39 -4.96 -14.04 11.05
N SER A 40 -5.59 -13.97 12.25
CA SER A 40 -7.03 -13.73 12.40
C SER A 40 -7.49 -12.37 11.89
N ASN A 41 -6.58 -11.39 11.77
CA ASN A 41 -6.86 -10.05 11.28
C ASN A 41 -6.63 -9.90 9.78
N ASN A 42 -6.10 -10.92 9.13
CA ASN A 42 -5.71 -10.89 7.73
C ASN A 42 -6.72 -11.66 6.89
N THR A 43 -6.88 -11.27 5.64
CA THR A 43 -7.80 -11.93 4.70
C THR A 43 -7.04 -12.32 3.44
N ARG A 44 -7.20 -13.56 3.01
CA ARG A 44 -6.68 -14.01 1.73
C ARG A 44 -7.70 -13.69 0.64
N PHE A 45 -7.21 -13.09 -0.43
CA PHE A 45 -8.00 -12.74 -1.61
C PHE A 45 -7.50 -13.50 -2.82
N ASN A 46 -8.44 -13.88 -3.67
CA ASN A 46 -8.16 -14.32 -5.03
C ASN A 46 -9.06 -13.49 -5.96
N ALA A 47 -8.51 -12.43 -6.51
CA ALA A 47 -9.21 -11.51 -7.39
C ALA A 47 -8.39 -11.33 -8.67
N PHE A 48 -9.05 -11.35 -9.83
CA PHE A 48 -8.41 -11.18 -11.15
C PHE A 48 -7.27 -12.18 -11.40
N ASN A 49 -7.40 -13.43 -10.93
CA ASN A 49 -6.34 -14.45 -10.95
C ASN A 49 -5.08 -14.08 -10.14
N MET A 50 -5.19 -13.12 -9.26
CA MET A 50 -4.13 -12.75 -8.33
C MET A 50 -4.47 -13.27 -6.95
N ASP A 51 -3.52 -13.95 -6.31
CA ASP A 51 -3.69 -14.55 -4.99
C ASP A 51 -2.75 -13.83 -4.01
N PHE A 52 -3.31 -13.24 -2.97
CA PHE A 52 -2.55 -12.42 -2.02
C PHE A 52 -3.25 -12.37 -0.67
N ILE A 53 -2.50 -11.92 0.35
CA ILE A 53 -3.02 -11.67 1.68
C ILE A 53 -3.10 -10.17 1.90
N LEU A 54 -4.27 -9.69 2.33
CA LEU A 54 -4.44 -8.31 2.76
C LEU A 54 -4.36 -8.27 4.29
N VAL A 55 -3.36 -7.55 4.81
CA VAL A 55 -3.12 -7.51 6.26
C VAL A 55 -4.04 -6.52 6.96
N ASP A 56 -4.41 -6.83 8.20
CA ASP A 56 -5.23 -5.99 9.08
C ASP A 56 -6.60 -5.59 8.51
N THR A 57 -7.24 -6.46 7.74
CA THR A 57 -8.58 -6.19 7.20
C THR A 57 -9.64 -6.08 8.28
N ALA A 58 -9.49 -6.77 9.40
CA ALA A 58 -10.42 -6.68 10.52
C ALA A 58 -10.52 -5.25 11.05
N GLY A 59 -9.40 -4.53 11.14
CA GLY A 59 -9.38 -3.13 11.53
C GLY A 59 -10.08 -2.20 10.55
N LEU A 60 -10.03 -2.51 9.27
CA LEU A 60 -10.66 -1.71 8.22
C LEU A 60 -12.17 -1.97 8.09
N ARG A 61 -12.64 -3.16 8.48
CA ARG A 61 -14.06 -3.52 8.44
C ARG A 61 -14.87 -2.99 9.63
N LYS A 62 -14.25 -2.78 10.79
CA LYS A 62 -14.94 -2.39 12.04
C LYS A 62 -15.25 -0.91 12.17
N LYS A 63 -15.17 -0.15 11.11
CA LYS A 63 -15.11 1.31 11.09
C LYS A 63 -16.37 2.07 11.53
N SER A 64 -17.47 1.46 11.89
CA SER A 64 -18.73 2.18 12.01
C SER A 64 -19.10 2.70 13.41
N LYS A 65 -18.31 2.49 14.47
CA LYS A 65 -18.82 2.68 15.82
C LYS A 65 -18.02 3.53 16.82
N VAL A 66 -16.81 4.04 16.51
CA VAL A 66 -16.03 4.80 17.52
C VAL A 66 -15.31 5.98 16.88
N SER A 67 -15.71 7.21 17.25
CA SER A 67 -15.25 8.43 16.59
C SER A 67 -14.08 9.19 17.27
N GLU A 68 -13.74 8.95 18.52
CA GLU A 68 -12.85 9.86 19.26
C GLU A 68 -11.43 9.34 19.56
N ASN A 69 -11.18 8.05 19.48
CA ASN A 69 -9.84 7.46 19.66
C ASN A 69 -9.26 6.88 18.37
N ILE A 70 -9.85 7.25 17.24
CA ILE A 70 -9.55 6.64 15.93
C ILE A 70 -8.14 7.01 15.44
N GLU A 71 -7.65 8.22 15.71
CA GLU A 71 -6.34 8.66 15.23
C GLU A 71 -5.18 7.90 15.85
N PHE A 72 -5.16 7.74 17.17
CA PHE A 72 -4.09 7.02 17.86
C PHE A 72 -4.07 5.53 17.49
N TYR A 73 -5.23 4.88 17.50
CA TYR A 73 -5.35 3.48 17.10
C TYR A 73 -5.02 3.26 15.62
N SER A 74 -5.36 4.22 14.77
CA SER A 74 -5.07 4.21 13.35
C SER A 74 -3.57 4.24 13.07
N VAL A 75 -2.79 5.06 13.77
CA VAL A 75 -1.33 5.14 13.63
C VAL A 75 -0.66 3.82 14.03
N MET A 76 -1.03 3.26 15.18
CA MET A 76 -0.46 1.99 15.64
C MET A 76 -0.80 0.83 14.72
N ARG A 77 -1.99 0.80 14.16
CA ARG A 77 -2.39 -0.21 13.17
C ARG A 77 -1.63 -0.06 11.87
N SER A 78 -1.43 1.18 11.42
CA SER A 78 -0.63 1.45 10.22
C SER A 78 0.80 0.95 10.40
N ILE A 79 1.39 1.19 11.54
CA ILE A 79 2.75 0.71 11.86
C ILE A 79 2.81 -0.82 11.77
N ARG A 80 1.87 -1.52 12.41
CA ARG A 80 1.82 -3.00 12.38
C ARG A 80 1.59 -3.53 10.98
N ALA A 81 0.66 -2.93 10.24
CA ALA A 81 0.37 -3.34 8.87
C ALA A 81 1.59 -3.17 7.96
N ILE A 82 2.32 -2.07 8.11
CA ILE A 82 3.55 -1.81 7.35
C ILE A 82 4.63 -2.84 7.71
N GLU A 83 4.80 -3.14 8.98
CA GLU A 83 5.79 -4.15 9.42
C GLU A 83 5.47 -5.55 8.88
N GLU A 84 4.20 -5.91 8.76
CA GLU A 84 3.77 -7.25 8.35
C GLU A 84 3.67 -7.42 6.83
N CYS A 85 3.56 -6.35 6.06
CA CYS A 85 3.34 -6.43 4.62
C CYS A 85 4.65 -6.55 3.82
N ASP A 86 4.51 -6.90 2.56
CA ASP A 86 5.58 -6.81 1.55
C ASP A 86 5.48 -5.50 0.76
N VAL A 87 4.26 -5.08 0.45
CA VAL A 87 3.95 -3.85 -0.28
C VAL A 87 2.83 -3.12 0.45
N ALA A 88 3.02 -1.83 0.68
CA ALA A 88 2.00 -0.95 1.24
C ALA A 88 1.44 -0.05 0.15
N ALA A 89 0.11 0.04 0.08
CA ALA A 89 -0.59 1.06 -0.69
C ALA A 89 -0.92 2.21 0.26
N LEU A 90 -0.27 3.35 0.04
CA LEU A 90 -0.57 4.59 0.76
C LEU A 90 -1.64 5.34 0.01
N ILE A 91 -2.81 5.52 0.64
CA ILE A 91 -3.93 6.24 0.07
C ILE A 91 -3.94 7.65 0.62
N ILE A 92 -3.98 8.64 -0.26
CA ILE A 92 -4.14 10.04 0.11
C ILE A 92 -5.43 10.62 -0.47
N ASP A 93 -5.94 11.64 0.17
CA ASP A 93 -7.10 12.40 -0.27
C ASP A 93 -6.63 13.58 -1.12
N ALA A 94 -6.94 13.57 -2.42
CA ALA A 94 -6.52 14.60 -3.35
C ALA A 94 -7.02 16.00 -2.95
N THR A 95 -8.17 16.10 -2.30
CA THR A 95 -8.75 17.38 -1.86
C THR A 95 -7.94 18.04 -0.75
N GLN A 96 -7.17 17.27 0.00
CA GLN A 96 -6.30 17.77 1.07
C GLN A 96 -4.83 17.90 0.65
N GLY A 97 -4.48 17.38 -0.52
CA GLY A 97 -3.11 17.34 -0.99
C GLY A 97 -2.24 16.33 -0.24
N PHE A 98 -0.94 16.48 -0.38
CA PHE A 98 0.05 15.63 0.28
C PHE A 98 0.58 16.36 1.52
N GLU A 99 0.11 15.93 2.70
CA GLU A 99 0.39 16.61 3.96
C GLU A 99 1.47 15.90 4.79
N ALA A 100 1.85 16.51 5.92
CA ALA A 100 2.91 16.02 6.80
C ALA A 100 2.63 14.60 7.31
N GLN A 101 1.38 14.25 7.63
CA GLN A 101 1.03 12.90 8.07
C GLN A 101 1.19 11.87 6.96
N ASP A 102 0.86 12.23 5.73
CA ASP A 102 1.09 11.37 4.57
C ASP A 102 2.57 11.10 4.39
N MET A 103 3.38 12.15 4.52
CA MET A 103 4.84 12.04 4.47
C MET A 103 5.38 11.11 5.57
N ASN A 104 4.87 11.23 6.78
CA ASN A 104 5.30 10.39 7.91
C ASN A 104 5.03 8.91 7.63
N ILE A 105 3.86 8.59 7.07
CA ILE A 105 3.52 7.22 6.70
C ILE A 105 4.45 6.72 5.57
N LEU A 106 4.68 7.55 4.56
CA LEU A 106 5.58 7.20 3.44
C LEU A 106 6.99 6.92 3.95
N ARG A 107 7.53 7.77 4.83
CA ARG A 107 8.86 7.56 5.42
C ARG A 107 8.93 6.29 6.26
N LEU A 108 7.84 5.92 6.92
CA LEU A 108 7.76 4.68 7.67
C LEU A 108 7.83 3.45 6.74
N ILE A 109 7.14 3.50 5.59
CA ILE A 109 7.20 2.46 4.57
C ILE A 109 8.63 2.33 4.04
N GLU A 110 9.26 3.45 3.71
CA GLU A 110 10.64 3.51 3.22
C GLU A 110 11.63 2.93 4.24
N ARG A 111 11.55 3.35 5.51
CA ARG A 111 12.43 2.86 6.59
C ARG A 111 12.29 1.36 6.82
N ASN A 112 11.10 0.81 6.69
CA ASN A 112 10.86 -0.62 6.79
C ASN A 112 11.23 -1.37 5.51
N LYS A 113 11.72 -0.67 4.50
CA LYS A 113 12.15 -1.22 3.20
C LYS A 113 11.06 -2.04 2.51
N LYS A 114 9.84 -1.56 2.61
CA LYS A 114 8.68 -2.17 1.95
C LYS A 114 8.45 -1.54 0.57
N GLY A 115 7.77 -2.28 -0.31
CA GLY A 115 7.29 -1.70 -1.55
C GLY A 115 6.20 -0.66 -1.30
N LEU A 116 6.10 0.32 -2.18
CA LEU A 116 5.11 1.40 -2.07
C LEU A 116 4.36 1.55 -3.38
N VAL A 117 3.04 1.64 -3.27
CA VAL A 117 2.14 2.16 -4.30
C VAL A 117 1.41 3.36 -3.69
N LEU A 118 1.47 4.51 -4.33
CA LEU A 118 0.75 5.69 -3.86
C LEU A 118 -0.56 5.83 -4.62
N ILE A 119 -1.66 5.96 -3.89
CA ILE A 119 -3.00 6.09 -4.47
C ILE A 119 -3.54 7.47 -4.13
N VAL A 120 -3.77 8.28 -5.16
CA VAL A 120 -4.38 9.61 -5.04
C VAL A 120 -5.88 9.44 -5.29
N ASN A 121 -6.64 9.36 -4.19
CA ASN A 121 -8.08 9.10 -4.22
C ASN A 121 -8.89 10.40 -4.21
N LYS A 122 -10.18 10.29 -4.49
CA LYS A 122 -11.12 11.41 -4.61
C LYS A 122 -10.72 12.38 -5.72
N TRP A 123 -10.11 11.87 -6.76
CA TRP A 123 -9.62 12.65 -7.89
C TRP A 123 -10.76 13.34 -8.67
N ASP A 124 -11.96 12.77 -8.65
CA ASP A 124 -13.17 13.36 -9.23
C ASP A 124 -13.56 14.70 -8.58
N LEU A 125 -13.15 14.96 -7.34
CA LEU A 125 -13.47 16.17 -6.60
C LEU A 125 -12.50 17.33 -6.86
N ILE A 126 -11.48 17.12 -7.68
CA ILE A 126 -10.48 18.13 -8.02
C ILE A 126 -10.87 18.82 -9.31
N ASP A 127 -10.82 20.15 -9.34
CA ASP A 127 -10.88 20.94 -10.56
C ASP A 127 -9.60 20.67 -11.37
N LYS A 128 -9.76 20.18 -12.58
CA LYS A 128 -8.62 19.69 -13.33
C LYS A 128 -8.71 19.98 -14.82
N ASP A 129 -7.55 20.28 -15.39
CA ASP A 129 -7.31 20.27 -16.82
C ASP A 129 -6.50 19.02 -17.22
N SER A 130 -6.03 18.95 -18.46
CA SER A 130 -5.29 17.79 -18.97
C SER A 130 -3.93 17.55 -18.29
N ASN A 131 -3.38 18.56 -17.60
CA ASN A 131 -2.05 18.50 -16.99
C ASN A 131 -2.08 18.38 -15.46
N THR A 132 -3.25 18.48 -14.83
CA THR A 132 -3.37 18.53 -13.38
C THR A 132 -2.76 17.29 -12.71
N HIS A 133 -2.98 16.11 -13.26
CA HIS A 133 -2.41 14.88 -12.69
C HIS A 133 -0.88 14.85 -12.76
N LEU A 134 -0.29 15.38 -13.83
CA LEU A 134 1.18 15.47 -13.96
C LEU A 134 1.78 16.45 -12.96
N GLN A 135 1.12 17.58 -12.73
CA GLN A 135 1.55 18.57 -11.75
C GLN A 135 1.48 18.02 -10.33
N PHE A 136 0.41 17.29 -10.00
CA PHE A 136 0.21 16.67 -8.70
C PHE A 136 1.28 15.59 -8.46
N GLU A 137 1.52 14.75 -9.44
CA GLU A 137 2.55 13.71 -9.39
C GLU A 137 3.95 14.31 -9.19
N ARG A 138 4.28 15.35 -9.94
CA ARG A 138 5.56 16.05 -9.80
C ARG A 138 5.74 16.64 -8.39
N MET A 139 4.71 17.28 -7.86
CA MET A 139 4.73 17.82 -6.50
C MET A 139 5.01 16.75 -5.45
N ILE A 140 4.37 15.60 -5.56
CA ILE A 140 4.58 14.48 -4.63
C ILE A 140 6.01 13.95 -4.74
N ARG A 141 6.52 13.72 -5.95
CA ARG A 141 7.87 13.19 -6.15
C ARG A 141 8.94 14.17 -5.68
N GLU A 142 8.75 15.47 -5.85
CA GLU A 142 9.66 16.49 -5.31
C GLU A 142 9.69 16.45 -3.78
N LYS A 143 8.53 16.30 -3.13
CA LYS A 143 8.46 16.23 -1.67
C LYS A 143 9.09 14.95 -1.10
N THR A 144 9.04 13.85 -1.80
CA THR A 144 9.52 12.56 -1.32
C THR A 144 10.95 12.25 -1.74
N ALA A 145 11.54 13.06 -2.63
CA ALA A 145 12.90 12.87 -3.10
C ALA A 145 13.90 12.67 -1.93
N PRO A 146 14.93 11.84 -2.07
CA PRO A 146 15.31 11.09 -3.27
C PRO A 146 14.52 9.80 -3.52
N PHE A 147 13.61 9.43 -2.63
CA PHE A 147 12.76 8.24 -2.78
C PHE A 147 11.59 8.57 -3.71
N THR A 148 11.73 8.21 -4.98
CA THR A 148 10.76 8.53 -6.04
C THR A 148 10.34 7.34 -6.89
N ASP A 149 10.95 6.17 -6.67
CA ASP A 149 10.72 4.97 -7.48
C ASP A 149 9.52 4.18 -6.93
N TYR A 150 8.33 4.68 -7.18
CA TYR A 150 7.07 4.03 -6.85
C TYR A 150 5.98 4.49 -7.82
N PRO A 151 5.00 3.63 -8.14
CA PRO A 151 3.89 4.05 -8.98
C PRO A 151 2.91 4.95 -8.23
N ILE A 152 2.30 5.89 -8.94
CA ILE A 152 1.22 6.74 -8.47
C ILE A 152 -0.02 6.46 -9.32
N ILE A 153 -1.13 6.12 -8.66
CA ILE A 153 -2.40 5.81 -9.30
C ILE A 153 -3.47 6.78 -8.83
N PHE A 154 -4.16 7.40 -9.77
CA PHE A 154 -5.26 8.32 -9.48
C PHE A 154 -6.58 7.55 -9.52
N THR A 155 -7.37 7.65 -8.45
CA THR A 155 -8.66 6.98 -8.32
C THR A 155 -9.76 7.96 -7.94
N SER A 156 -10.97 7.68 -8.42
CA SER A 156 -12.18 8.43 -8.07
C SER A 156 -13.20 7.48 -7.44
N ALA A 157 -14.28 7.18 -8.14
CA ALA A 157 -15.10 6.06 -7.78
C ALA A 157 -14.35 4.77 -8.10
N ILE A 158 -14.25 3.88 -7.13
CA ILE A 158 -13.51 2.64 -7.32
C ILE A 158 -14.39 1.66 -8.11
N ASN A 159 -14.18 1.63 -9.41
CA ASN A 159 -14.79 0.66 -10.30
C ASN A 159 -13.87 -0.56 -10.47
N ARG A 160 -14.36 -1.58 -11.18
CA ARG A 160 -13.62 -2.82 -11.41
C ARG A 160 -12.27 -2.59 -12.08
N GLN A 161 -12.22 -1.71 -13.08
CA GLN A 161 -10.99 -1.43 -13.82
C GLN A 161 -9.92 -0.79 -12.94
N ARG A 162 -10.30 0.15 -12.07
CA ARG A 162 -9.37 0.82 -11.14
C ARG A 162 -8.90 -0.14 -10.05
N THR A 163 -9.77 -0.98 -9.55
CA THR A 163 -9.41 -2.04 -8.59
C THR A 163 -8.35 -2.96 -9.18
N PHE A 164 -8.55 -3.40 -10.42
CA PHE A 164 -7.57 -4.22 -11.14
C PHE A 164 -6.22 -3.50 -11.26
N ARG A 165 -6.22 -2.23 -11.64
CA ARG A 165 -4.99 -1.45 -11.78
C ARG A 165 -4.20 -1.32 -10.49
N VAL A 166 -4.88 -1.08 -9.37
CA VAL A 166 -4.25 -1.00 -8.06
C VAL A 166 -3.58 -2.33 -7.70
N LEU A 167 -4.31 -3.43 -7.84
CA LEU A 167 -3.78 -4.76 -7.53
C LEU A 167 -2.63 -5.16 -8.47
N GLU A 168 -2.74 -4.85 -9.75
CA GLU A 168 -1.68 -5.09 -10.73
C GLU A 168 -0.40 -4.32 -10.35
N ALA A 169 -0.52 -3.05 -9.97
CA ALA A 169 0.61 -2.24 -9.55
C ALA A 169 1.27 -2.80 -8.28
N MET A 170 0.47 -3.23 -7.30
CA MET A 170 0.99 -3.83 -6.07
C MET A 170 1.76 -5.12 -6.35
N HIS A 171 1.23 -5.98 -7.20
CA HIS A 171 1.90 -7.21 -7.61
C HIS A 171 3.19 -6.93 -8.38
N GLN A 172 3.19 -5.92 -9.26
CA GLN A 172 4.38 -5.53 -10.00
C GLN A 172 5.49 -5.02 -9.08
N VAL A 173 5.14 -4.21 -8.09
CA VAL A 173 6.10 -3.75 -7.08
C VAL A 173 6.63 -4.94 -6.27
N TYR A 174 5.78 -5.87 -5.88
CA TYR A 174 6.18 -7.08 -5.19
C TYR A 174 7.19 -7.91 -6.00
N GLU A 175 6.90 -8.16 -7.27
CA GLU A 175 7.78 -8.92 -8.15
C GLU A 175 9.13 -8.22 -8.35
N ASN A 176 9.13 -6.91 -8.53
CA ASN A 176 10.36 -6.14 -8.69
C ASN A 176 11.25 -6.23 -7.45
N ARG A 177 10.66 -6.22 -6.26
CA ARG A 177 11.40 -6.39 -5.00
C ARG A 177 12.00 -7.77 -4.88
N GLU A 178 11.27 -8.81 -5.21
CA GLU A 178 11.76 -10.19 -5.18
C GLU A 178 12.95 -10.41 -6.11
N ARG A 179 12.97 -9.74 -7.26
CA ARG A 179 14.10 -9.79 -8.20
C ARG A 179 15.33 -9.05 -7.70
N ARG A 180 15.19 -7.98 -6.93
CA ARG A 180 16.30 -7.17 -6.40
C ARG A 180 17.03 -7.82 -5.25
N ILE A 181 16.35 -8.60 -4.42
CA ILE A 181 16.94 -9.27 -3.26
C ILE A 181 18.08 -10.21 -3.63
N PRO A 182 17.96 -11.14 -4.60
CA PRO A 182 19.06 -12.01 -5.00
C PRO A 182 20.29 -11.27 -5.51
N VAL A 183 20.11 -10.18 -6.27
CA VAL A 183 21.22 -9.36 -6.78
C VAL A 183 21.96 -8.68 -5.64
N ARG A 184 21.24 -8.17 -4.65
CA ARG A 184 21.84 -7.52 -3.47
C ARG A 184 22.65 -8.53 -2.64
N GLU A 185 22.12 -9.70 -2.38
CA GLU A 185 22.81 -10.77 -1.66
C GLU A 185 24.08 -11.20 -2.39
N LEU A 186 24.03 -11.31 -3.71
CA LEU A 186 25.20 -11.63 -4.53
C LEU A 186 26.28 -10.54 -4.41
N ASN A 187 25.90 -9.27 -4.49
CA ASN A 187 26.82 -8.15 -4.36
C ASN A 187 27.48 -8.10 -2.99
N ASP A 188 26.71 -8.31 -1.92
CA ASP A 188 27.24 -8.34 -0.56
C ASP A 188 28.23 -9.49 -0.38
N THR A 189 27.93 -10.67 -0.90
CA THR A 189 28.83 -11.84 -0.88
C THR A 189 30.13 -11.57 -1.66
N LEU A 190 30.02 -10.96 -2.83
CA LEU A 190 31.19 -10.59 -3.64
C LEU A 190 32.07 -9.57 -2.92
N LEU A 191 31.50 -8.57 -2.28
CA LEU A 191 32.22 -7.57 -1.50
C LEU A 191 32.96 -8.21 -0.31
N GLU A 192 32.34 -9.13 0.40
CA GLU A 192 32.99 -9.89 1.48
C GLU A 192 34.18 -10.70 0.97
N ILE A 193 34.05 -11.36 -0.17
CA ILE A 193 35.11 -12.13 -0.79
C ILE A 193 36.27 -11.22 -1.19
N ILE A 194 36.00 -10.06 -1.78
CA ILE A 194 37.00 -9.08 -2.20
C ILE A 194 37.76 -8.51 -0.99
N GLN A 195 37.05 -8.21 0.09
CA GLN A 195 37.64 -7.66 1.33
C GLN A 195 38.50 -8.70 2.08
N ALA A 196 38.24 -9.98 1.92
CA ALA A 196 38.94 -11.07 2.59
C ALA A 196 40.22 -11.48 1.88
N GLN A 197 40.54 -10.96 0.70
CA GLN A 197 41.80 -11.24 -0.02
C GLN A 197 42.92 -10.33 0.51
N PRO A 198 44.09 -10.88 0.89
CA PRO A 198 45.22 -10.07 1.34
C PRO A 198 45.88 -9.28 0.21
#